data_aaf40accbc3602657e83c3b569bb2fe7
#
_entry.id   aaf40accbc3602657e83c3b569bb2fe7
#
_cell.length_a   1.000
_cell.length_b   1.000
_cell.length_c   1.000
_cell.angle_alpha   90.00
_cell.angle_beta   90.00
_cell.angle_gamma   90.00
#
_symmetry.space_group_name_H-M   'P 1'
#
loop_
_entity.id
_entity.type
_entity.pdbx_description
1 polymer ?
#
loop_
_entity_poly.entity_id
_entity_poly.type
_entity_poly.pdbx_seq_one_letter_code
_entity_poly.pdbx_strand_id
1 'polypeptide(L)'
;MYDAETHYNLFMNEERFSKLLIHYEIFKIAKKISGAIVECGVFKGTSLSRFAMLRQLLGNSKRDKIVAFDVFSDDFPNTNFKNEKKQRRHWIKTAGGSSISTRQLRTIFKKKKVKNFELVKGDVLKTIPNYLKKNPNFKISILNVDIDFVETTKCVLENFYDRVSKGGIILFDNYEGVGTGGTFYKGETDTINRFLKKVNKKIIKFPFFNRPSYIVK
;
A
#
# COMPACT_ATOMS: atom_id res chain seq x y z
N MET A 1 -24.91 1.70 -9.65
CA MET A 1 -24.04 2.02 -8.47
C MET A 1 -24.52 1.23 -7.24
N TYR A 2 -25.80 1.31 -6.90
CA TYR A 2 -26.40 0.58 -5.78
C TYR A 2 -26.19 -0.94 -5.86
N ASP A 3 -26.38 -1.56 -7.03
CA ASP A 3 -26.18 -3.00 -7.21
C ASP A 3 -24.74 -3.44 -6.97
N ALA A 4 -23.74 -2.66 -7.46
CA ALA A 4 -22.33 -2.97 -7.24
C ALA A 4 -21.93 -2.85 -5.76
N GLU A 5 -22.51 -1.90 -5.03
CA GLU A 5 -22.30 -1.72 -3.59
C GLU A 5 -22.96 -2.85 -2.79
N THR A 6 -24.18 -3.23 -3.17
CA THR A 6 -24.89 -4.36 -2.57
C THR A 6 -24.13 -5.67 -2.81
N HIS A 7 -23.71 -5.94 -4.05
CA HIS A 7 -22.92 -7.13 -4.38
C HIS A 7 -21.60 -7.17 -3.62
N TYR A 8 -20.89 -6.03 -3.50
CA TYR A 8 -19.67 -5.97 -2.72
C TYR A 8 -19.89 -6.41 -1.28
N ASN A 9 -20.94 -5.93 -0.61
CA ASN A 9 -21.23 -6.29 0.77
C ASN A 9 -21.70 -7.74 0.94
N LEU A 10 -22.46 -8.28 -0.03
CA LEU A 10 -22.95 -9.67 0.01
C LEU A 10 -21.84 -10.70 -0.24
N PHE A 11 -20.85 -10.38 -1.08
CA PHE A 11 -19.78 -11.31 -1.48
C PHE A 11 -18.42 -11.03 -0.82
N MET A 12 -18.32 -9.99 -0.02
CA MET A 12 -17.11 -9.66 0.72
C MET A 12 -16.88 -10.67 1.84
N ASN A 13 -15.74 -11.36 1.80
CA ASN A 13 -15.34 -12.27 2.87
C ASN A 13 -14.71 -11.52 4.07
N GLU A 14 -14.49 -12.23 5.17
CA GLU A 14 -13.92 -11.70 6.41
C GLU A 14 -12.54 -11.03 6.19
N GLU A 15 -11.70 -11.60 5.33
CA GLU A 15 -10.38 -11.02 5.00
C GLU A 15 -10.53 -9.63 4.36
N ARG A 16 -11.45 -9.47 3.44
CA ARG A 16 -11.68 -8.17 2.77
C ARG A 16 -12.30 -7.15 3.70
N PHE A 17 -13.18 -7.60 4.56
CA PHE A 17 -13.81 -6.77 5.59
C PHE A 17 -12.80 -6.34 6.66
N SER A 18 -11.99 -7.27 7.17
CA SER A 18 -10.95 -6.95 8.16
C SER A 18 -9.92 -5.95 7.63
N LYS A 19 -9.51 -6.05 6.36
CA LYS A 19 -8.64 -5.03 5.73
C LYS A 19 -9.28 -3.62 5.73
N LEU A 20 -10.59 -3.52 5.55
CA LEU A 20 -11.27 -2.23 5.65
C LEU A 20 -11.19 -1.67 7.08
N LEU A 21 -11.47 -2.50 8.07
CA LEU A 21 -11.39 -2.11 9.49
C LEU A 21 -9.95 -1.75 9.90
N ILE A 22 -8.96 -2.53 9.46
CA ILE A 22 -7.54 -2.24 9.72
C ILE A 22 -7.14 -0.88 9.13
N HIS A 23 -7.50 -0.59 7.89
CA HIS A 23 -7.22 0.73 7.29
C HIS A 23 -7.87 1.87 8.07
N TYR A 24 -9.08 1.67 8.57
CA TYR A 24 -9.77 2.64 9.44
C TYR A 24 -9.02 2.87 10.75
N GLU A 25 -8.62 1.79 11.45
CA GLU A 25 -7.87 1.89 12.71
C GLU A 25 -6.50 2.54 12.50
N ILE A 26 -5.76 2.15 11.47
CA ILE A 26 -4.48 2.78 11.09
C ILE A 26 -4.66 4.28 10.82
N PHE A 27 -5.72 4.64 10.11
CA PHE A 27 -6.02 6.05 9.84
C PHE A 27 -6.30 6.83 11.13
N LYS A 28 -7.07 6.25 12.05
CA LYS A 28 -7.34 6.86 13.36
C LYS A 28 -6.07 7.13 14.16
N ILE A 29 -5.17 6.15 14.22
CA ILE A 29 -3.89 6.27 14.94
C ILE A 29 -3.07 7.41 14.31
N ALA A 30 -2.96 7.46 13.00
CA ALA A 30 -2.08 8.37 12.28
C ALA A 30 -2.69 9.73 11.93
N LYS A 31 -3.99 9.97 12.14
CA LYS A 31 -4.69 11.18 11.63
C LYS A 31 -4.13 12.51 12.15
N LYS A 32 -3.48 12.51 13.31
CA LYS A 32 -2.84 13.71 13.90
C LYS A 32 -1.37 13.86 13.48
N ILE A 33 -0.80 12.84 12.86
CA ILE A 33 0.60 12.83 12.44
C ILE A 33 0.74 13.60 11.12
N SER A 34 1.69 14.51 11.07
CA SER A 34 1.95 15.29 9.86
C SER A 34 2.70 14.46 8.81
N GLY A 35 2.26 14.56 7.56
CA GLY A 35 2.88 13.89 6.42
C GLY A 35 1.85 13.35 5.41
N ALA A 36 2.35 12.89 4.28
CA ALA A 36 1.53 12.28 3.24
C ALA A 36 1.09 10.87 3.65
N ILE A 37 -0.02 10.42 3.07
CA ILE A 37 -0.39 9.01 3.00
C ILE A 37 0.25 8.46 1.72
N VAL A 38 1.15 7.49 1.86
CA VAL A 38 1.90 6.90 0.74
C VAL A 38 1.49 5.45 0.57
N GLU A 39 1.25 5.05 -0.66
CA GLU A 39 1.02 3.65 -1.03
C GLU A 39 2.01 3.24 -2.10
N CYS A 40 2.69 2.11 -1.87
CA CYS A 40 3.56 1.44 -2.82
C CYS A 40 2.93 0.10 -3.20
N GLY A 41 2.56 -0.03 -4.47
CA GLY A 41 1.70 -1.10 -4.96
C GLY A 41 0.22 -0.73 -4.88
N VAL A 42 -0.38 -0.42 -6.02
CA VAL A 42 -1.78 0.08 -6.11
C VAL A 42 -2.71 -0.95 -6.73
N PHE A 43 -2.23 -1.68 -7.70
CA PHE A 43 -2.96 -2.69 -8.48
C PHE A 43 -4.32 -2.19 -8.98
N LYS A 44 -5.43 -2.55 -8.34
CA LYS A 44 -6.80 -2.11 -8.69
C LYS A 44 -7.27 -0.86 -7.94
N GLY A 45 -6.43 -0.30 -7.06
CA GLY A 45 -6.68 0.95 -6.36
C GLY A 45 -7.63 0.86 -5.16
N THR A 46 -7.89 -0.35 -4.65
CA THR A 46 -8.86 -0.55 -3.57
C THR A 46 -8.42 0.10 -2.26
N SER A 47 -7.20 -0.19 -1.79
CA SER A 47 -6.61 0.37 -0.57
C SER A 47 -6.43 1.88 -0.69
N LEU A 48 -5.89 2.35 -1.81
CA LEU A 48 -5.73 3.78 -2.09
C LEU A 48 -7.06 4.53 -2.04
N SER A 49 -8.13 3.95 -2.62
CA SER A 49 -9.47 4.53 -2.56
C SER A 49 -10.02 4.56 -1.13
N ARG A 50 -9.76 3.53 -0.31
CA ARG A 50 -10.16 3.52 1.10
C ARG A 50 -9.48 4.64 1.88
N PHE A 51 -8.15 4.79 1.77
CA PHE A 51 -7.43 5.89 2.41
C PHE A 51 -7.89 7.26 1.91
N ALA A 52 -8.19 7.41 0.62
CA ALA A 52 -8.74 8.65 0.09
C ALA A 52 -10.10 9.00 0.72
N MET A 53 -10.99 8.02 0.87
CA MET A 53 -12.30 8.21 1.50
C MET A 53 -12.18 8.46 3.01
N LEU A 54 -11.34 7.72 3.73
CA LEU A 54 -11.08 7.95 5.16
C LEU A 54 -10.53 9.35 5.40
N ARG A 55 -9.62 9.83 4.55
CA ARG A 55 -9.11 11.20 4.60
C ARG A 55 -10.21 12.24 4.38
N GLN A 56 -11.16 12.01 3.44
CA GLN A 56 -12.28 12.92 3.21
C GLN A 56 -13.25 12.97 4.39
N LEU A 57 -13.52 11.81 5.00
CA LEU A 57 -14.45 11.69 6.11
C LEU A 57 -13.88 12.16 7.46
N LEU A 58 -12.63 11.81 7.74
CA LEU A 58 -12.06 11.90 9.08
C LEU A 58 -10.81 12.77 9.16
N GLY A 59 -10.19 13.09 8.05
CA GLY A 59 -8.91 13.77 7.96
C GLY A 59 -9.02 15.21 7.46
N ASN A 60 -7.89 15.69 6.97
CA ASN A 60 -7.78 17.00 6.35
C ASN A 60 -7.28 16.87 4.91
N SER A 61 -8.21 16.81 3.96
CA SER A 61 -7.90 16.63 2.54
C SER A 61 -7.13 17.80 1.91
N LYS A 62 -7.08 18.96 2.54
CA LYS A 62 -6.27 20.10 2.10
C LYS A 62 -4.81 19.94 2.53
N ARG A 63 -4.58 19.44 3.73
CA ARG A 63 -3.24 19.25 4.31
C ARG A 63 -2.60 17.94 3.89
N ASP A 64 -3.33 16.84 4.03
CA ASP A 64 -2.77 15.50 3.90
C ASP A 64 -2.77 15.05 2.44
N LYS A 65 -1.61 15.06 1.80
CA LYS A 65 -1.42 14.58 0.42
C LYS A 65 -1.48 13.06 0.37
N ILE A 66 -2.03 12.50 -0.69
CA ILE A 66 -1.90 11.08 -1.03
C ILE A 66 -0.90 10.94 -2.17
N VAL A 67 0.08 10.06 -2.03
CA VAL A 67 1.05 9.75 -3.08
C VAL A 67 1.08 8.24 -3.31
N ALA A 68 0.88 7.82 -4.54
CA ALA A 68 0.83 6.41 -4.90
C ALA A 68 1.90 6.07 -5.93
N PHE A 69 2.68 5.04 -5.65
CA PHE A 69 3.73 4.51 -6.50
C PHE A 69 3.34 3.15 -7.05
N ASP A 70 3.27 3.03 -8.36
CA ASP A 70 2.95 1.78 -9.06
C ASP A 70 3.39 1.87 -10.52
N VAL A 71 3.52 0.75 -11.18
CA VAL A 71 3.70 0.71 -12.64
C VAL A 71 2.43 1.15 -13.38
N PHE A 72 1.27 1.03 -12.77
CA PHE A 72 -0.05 1.35 -13.33
C PHE A 72 -0.29 0.74 -14.71
N SER A 73 0.20 -0.48 -14.90
CA SER A 73 0.06 -1.29 -16.11
C SER A 73 0.22 -2.76 -15.76
N ASP A 74 -0.04 -3.62 -16.74
CA ASP A 74 0.16 -5.07 -16.59
C ASP A 74 1.63 -5.48 -16.82
N ASP A 75 2.49 -4.55 -17.22
CA ASP A 75 3.93 -4.72 -17.34
C ASP A 75 4.59 -4.57 -15.97
N PHE A 76 4.71 -5.68 -15.28
CA PHE A 76 5.36 -5.70 -13.98
C PHE A 76 6.87 -5.76 -14.11
N PRO A 77 7.62 -5.03 -13.25
CA PRO A 77 9.07 -5.07 -13.26
C PRO A 77 9.59 -6.51 -13.15
N ASN A 78 10.63 -6.82 -13.91
CA ASN A 78 11.32 -8.09 -13.76
C ASN A 78 12.00 -8.12 -12.38
N THR A 79 11.77 -9.20 -11.64
CA THR A 79 12.55 -9.52 -10.43
C THR A 79 13.69 -10.47 -10.78
N ASN A 80 14.82 -10.35 -10.11
CA ASN A 80 15.96 -11.25 -10.24
C ASN A 80 15.72 -12.61 -9.56
N PHE A 81 14.71 -12.73 -8.72
CA PHE A 81 14.40 -13.93 -7.95
C PHE A 81 13.45 -14.87 -8.71
N LYS A 82 13.92 -16.09 -9.02
CA LYS A 82 13.13 -17.09 -9.78
C LYS A 82 11.77 -17.42 -9.15
N ASN A 83 11.74 -17.54 -7.82
CA ASN A 83 10.50 -17.85 -7.10
C ASN A 83 9.49 -16.71 -7.20
N GLU A 84 9.91 -15.46 -7.12
CA GLU A 84 9.06 -14.28 -7.28
C GLU A 84 8.44 -14.22 -8.68
N LYS A 85 9.21 -14.57 -9.74
CA LYS A 85 8.67 -14.67 -11.10
C LYS A 85 7.56 -15.71 -11.21
N LYS A 86 7.73 -16.87 -10.54
CA LYS A 86 6.72 -17.94 -10.51
C LYS A 86 5.47 -17.50 -9.77
N GLN A 87 5.63 -16.91 -8.59
CA GLN A 87 4.55 -16.35 -7.78
C GLN A 87 3.79 -15.28 -8.55
N ARG A 88 4.50 -14.40 -9.24
CA ARG A 88 3.90 -13.35 -10.05
C ARG A 88 3.04 -13.89 -11.19
N ARG A 89 3.53 -14.86 -11.93
CA ARG A 89 2.76 -15.51 -13.01
C ARG A 89 1.50 -16.18 -12.45
N HIS A 90 1.61 -16.85 -11.32
CA HIS A 90 0.47 -17.48 -10.67
C HIS A 90 -0.56 -16.43 -10.26
N TRP A 91 -0.14 -15.35 -9.62
CA TRP A 91 -1.01 -14.26 -9.18
C TRP A 91 -1.74 -13.58 -10.34
N ILE A 92 -1.06 -13.27 -11.45
CA ILE A 92 -1.69 -12.71 -12.64
C ILE A 92 -2.84 -13.60 -13.13
N LYS A 93 -2.64 -14.92 -13.12
CA LYS A 93 -3.67 -15.88 -13.56
C LYS A 93 -4.86 -15.94 -12.61
N THR A 94 -4.64 -15.80 -11.29
CA THR A 94 -5.66 -16.03 -10.26
C THR A 94 -6.37 -14.74 -9.80
N ALA A 95 -5.68 -13.62 -9.84
CA ALA A 95 -6.23 -12.33 -9.38
C ALA A 95 -7.02 -11.56 -10.45
N GLY A 96 -7.21 -12.14 -11.63
CA GLY A 96 -7.97 -11.50 -12.71
C GLY A 96 -7.24 -10.31 -13.36
N GLY A 97 -5.94 -10.35 -13.39
CA GLY A 97 -5.00 -9.74 -14.33
C GLY A 97 -4.79 -8.24 -14.26
N SER A 98 -5.74 -7.46 -14.68
CA SER A 98 -5.46 -6.06 -15.07
C SER A 98 -5.31 -5.08 -13.91
N SER A 99 -4.17 -4.38 -13.88
CA SER A 99 -3.95 -3.20 -13.03
C SER A 99 -4.79 -2.01 -13.51
N ILE A 100 -5.17 -1.14 -12.57
CA ILE A 100 -5.82 0.12 -12.92
C ILE A 100 -4.80 1.08 -13.55
N SER A 101 -5.16 1.71 -14.66
CA SER A 101 -4.33 2.76 -15.24
C SER A 101 -4.46 4.07 -14.46
N THR A 102 -3.44 4.94 -14.54
CA THR A 102 -3.51 6.28 -13.96
C THR A 102 -4.68 7.10 -14.49
N ARG A 103 -5.06 6.92 -15.77
CA ARG A 103 -6.22 7.58 -16.38
C ARG A 103 -7.53 7.17 -15.71
N GLN A 104 -7.74 5.86 -15.55
CA GLN A 104 -8.94 5.32 -14.89
C GLN A 104 -9.04 5.79 -13.44
N LEU A 105 -7.93 5.69 -12.69
CA LEU A 105 -7.90 6.09 -11.28
C LEU A 105 -8.13 7.59 -11.10
N ARG A 106 -7.55 8.45 -11.96
CA ARG A 106 -7.85 9.89 -11.98
C ARG A 106 -9.32 10.17 -12.25
N THR A 107 -9.95 9.44 -13.18
CA THR A 107 -11.38 9.57 -13.48
C THR A 107 -12.24 9.20 -12.27
N ILE A 108 -11.90 8.08 -11.58
CA ILE A 108 -12.59 7.65 -10.35
C ILE A 108 -12.44 8.71 -9.26
N PHE A 109 -11.22 9.19 -9.03
CA PHE A 109 -10.95 10.20 -8.01
C PHE A 109 -11.64 11.53 -8.30
N LYS A 110 -11.71 11.93 -9.56
CA LYS A 110 -12.49 13.11 -9.98
C LYS A 110 -13.98 12.93 -9.63
N LYS A 111 -14.58 11.79 -9.98
CA LYS A 111 -15.99 11.48 -9.64
C LYS A 111 -16.23 11.47 -8.12
N LYS A 112 -15.28 10.95 -7.34
CA LYS A 112 -15.32 10.93 -5.87
C LYS A 112 -14.90 12.27 -5.22
N LYS A 113 -14.61 13.30 -6.02
CA LYS A 113 -14.13 14.62 -5.55
C LYS A 113 -12.86 14.54 -4.68
N VAL A 114 -12.05 13.51 -4.88
CA VAL A 114 -10.75 13.36 -4.19
C VAL A 114 -9.79 14.40 -4.76
N LYS A 115 -9.24 15.24 -3.88
CA LYS A 115 -8.25 16.27 -4.20
C LYS A 115 -6.90 15.93 -3.55
N ASN A 116 -5.86 16.69 -3.86
CA ASN A 116 -4.54 16.60 -3.24
C ASN A 116 -3.97 15.17 -3.28
N PHE A 117 -3.83 14.62 -4.48
CA PHE A 117 -3.22 13.31 -4.72
C PHE A 117 -2.24 13.36 -5.89
N GLU A 118 -1.26 12.47 -5.85
CA GLU A 118 -0.26 12.29 -6.91
C GLU A 118 -0.10 10.79 -7.22
N LEU A 119 -0.03 10.47 -8.52
CA LEU A 119 0.21 9.11 -9.00
C LEU A 119 1.57 9.11 -9.70
N VAL A 120 2.53 8.41 -9.11
CA VAL A 120 3.90 8.30 -9.59
C VAL A 120 4.03 6.98 -10.33
N LYS A 121 3.90 7.05 -11.67
CA LYS A 121 3.94 5.88 -12.54
C LYS A 121 5.38 5.44 -12.81
N GLY A 122 5.65 4.15 -12.65
CA GLY A 122 6.88 3.48 -13.05
C GLY A 122 7.42 2.53 -11.99
N ASP A 123 8.58 1.95 -12.29
CA ASP A 123 9.31 1.07 -11.38
C ASP A 123 9.75 1.83 -10.12
N VAL A 124 9.35 1.34 -8.96
CA VAL A 124 9.64 1.97 -7.65
C VAL A 124 11.14 2.05 -7.37
N LEU A 125 11.96 1.14 -7.90
CA LEU A 125 13.41 1.18 -7.78
C LEU A 125 14.01 2.46 -8.38
N LYS A 126 13.33 3.06 -9.34
CA LYS A 126 13.72 4.31 -10.01
C LYS A 126 12.91 5.51 -9.53
N THR A 127 11.59 5.31 -9.39
CA THR A 127 10.67 6.42 -9.13
C THR A 127 10.78 6.94 -7.70
N ILE A 128 10.99 6.09 -6.70
CA ILE A 128 11.12 6.52 -5.29
C ILE A 128 12.38 7.39 -5.08
N PRO A 129 13.59 6.95 -5.44
CA PRO A 129 14.78 7.79 -5.29
C PRO A 129 14.66 9.13 -6.03
N ASN A 130 14.14 9.10 -7.26
CA ASN A 130 13.93 10.32 -8.06
C ASN A 130 12.89 11.27 -7.43
N TYR A 131 11.83 10.70 -6.85
CA TYR A 131 10.81 11.48 -6.15
C TYR A 131 11.38 12.18 -4.93
N LEU A 132 12.14 11.46 -4.10
CA LEU A 132 12.76 12.02 -2.91
C LEU A 132 13.82 13.08 -3.23
N LYS A 133 14.59 12.93 -4.32
CA LYS A 133 15.52 13.95 -4.80
C LYS A 133 14.80 15.26 -5.15
N LYS A 134 13.61 15.18 -5.73
CA LYS A 134 12.77 16.35 -6.06
C LYS A 134 12.00 16.91 -4.86
N ASN A 135 11.82 16.11 -3.82
CA ASN A 135 11.03 16.43 -2.63
C ASN A 135 11.86 16.18 -1.35
N PRO A 136 12.94 16.93 -1.08
CA PRO A 136 13.88 16.63 0.02
C PRO A 136 13.23 16.67 1.40
N ASN A 137 12.20 17.47 1.58
CA ASN A 137 11.47 17.62 2.84
C ASN A 137 10.21 16.75 2.94
N PHE A 138 10.07 15.77 2.06
CA PHE A 138 8.90 14.89 2.05
C PHE A 138 8.76 14.12 3.36
N LYS A 139 7.58 14.19 3.97
CA LYS A 139 7.23 13.49 5.21
C LYS A 139 6.00 12.61 4.98
N ILE A 140 5.94 11.50 5.72
CA ILE A 140 4.93 10.45 5.59
C ILE A 140 4.27 10.24 6.94
N SER A 141 2.96 10.23 6.99
CA SER A 141 2.16 9.85 8.16
C SER A 141 1.75 8.37 8.14
N ILE A 142 1.39 7.87 6.96
CA ILE A 142 1.07 6.46 6.71
C ILE A 142 1.82 6.00 5.48
N LEU A 143 2.61 4.93 5.59
CA LEU A 143 3.23 4.22 4.48
C LEU A 143 2.59 2.85 4.36
N ASN A 144 1.83 2.62 3.30
CA ASN A 144 1.30 1.29 2.95
C ASN A 144 2.25 0.58 1.98
N VAL A 145 2.83 -0.53 2.42
CA VAL A 145 3.74 -1.38 1.64
C VAL A 145 2.96 -2.60 1.17
N ASP A 146 2.60 -2.61 -0.12
CA ASP A 146 1.82 -3.66 -0.79
C ASP A 146 2.46 -3.99 -2.15
N ILE A 147 3.71 -4.45 -2.13
CA ILE A 147 4.56 -4.49 -3.32
C ILE A 147 5.18 -5.86 -3.62
N ASP A 148 4.95 -6.85 -2.79
CA ASP A 148 5.16 -8.31 -2.96
C ASP A 148 6.62 -8.81 -3.12
N PHE A 149 7.59 -8.02 -3.58
CA PHE A 149 8.92 -8.51 -3.96
C PHE A 149 10.04 -8.01 -3.04
N VAL A 150 11.09 -8.81 -2.92
CA VAL A 150 12.26 -8.54 -2.08
C VAL A 150 12.92 -7.19 -2.41
N GLU A 151 13.25 -6.97 -3.69
CA GLU A 151 13.99 -5.77 -4.11
C GLU A 151 13.15 -4.50 -3.94
N THR A 152 11.88 -4.56 -4.32
CA THR A 152 10.98 -3.42 -4.22
C THR A 152 10.62 -3.10 -2.77
N THR A 153 10.35 -4.11 -1.94
CA THR A 153 10.12 -3.93 -0.50
C THR A 153 11.34 -3.33 0.19
N LYS A 154 12.54 -3.84 -0.12
CA LYS A 154 13.79 -3.27 0.39
C LYS A 154 13.94 -1.80 -0.01
N CYS A 155 13.73 -1.48 -1.29
CA CYS A 155 13.81 -0.11 -1.80
C CYS A 155 12.84 0.83 -1.08
N VAL A 156 11.58 0.42 -0.90
CA VAL A 156 10.57 1.20 -0.19
C VAL A 156 11.02 1.49 1.24
N LEU A 157 11.45 0.46 1.98
CA LEU A 157 11.83 0.59 3.39
C LEU A 157 13.08 1.45 3.57
N GLU A 158 14.12 1.23 2.77
CA GLU A 158 15.39 1.98 2.87
C GLU A 158 15.23 3.46 2.51
N ASN A 159 14.34 3.80 1.58
CA ASN A 159 14.15 5.18 1.14
C ASN A 159 13.11 5.93 1.98
N PHE A 160 12.05 5.26 2.42
CA PHE A 160 10.93 5.95 3.08
C PHE A 160 10.94 5.89 4.61
N TYR A 161 11.65 4.95 5.24
CA TYR A 161 11.64 4.83 6.70
C TYR A 161 11.98 6.16 7.40
N ASP A 162 13.04 6.84 6.97
CA ASP A 162 13.45 8.11 7.58
C ASP A 162 12.54 9.28 7.20
N ARG A 163 11.67 9.09 6.22
CA ARG A 163 10.64 10.05 5.82
C ARG A 163 9.35 9.88 6.60
N VAL A 164 9.12 8.73 7.23
CA VAL A 164 7.98 8.54 8.12
C VAL A 164 8.17 9.39 9.37
N SER A 165 7.19 10.22 9.70
CA SER A 165 7.20 11.08 10.87
C SER A 165 7.18 10.26 12.16
N LYS A 166 7.72 10.81 13.26
CA LYS A 166 7.62 10.16 14.58
C LYS A 166 6.15 9.90 14.94
N GLY A 167 5.82 8.68 15.32
CA GLY A 167 4.45 8.21 15.55
C GLY A 167 3.68 7.85 14.27
N GLY A 168 4.28 8.04 13.09
CA GLY A 168 3.70 7.59 11.82
C GLY A 168 3.72 6.06 11.69
N ILE A 169 2.90 5.56 10.79
CA ILE A 169 2.64 4.12 10.63
C ILE A 169 3.27 3.61 9.34
N ILE A 170 3.91 2.44 9.43
CA ILE A 170 4.26 1.63 8.27
C ILE A 170 3.41 0.37 8.31
N LEU A 171 2.55 0.21 7.32
CA LEU A 171 1.64 -0.91 7.15
C LEU A 171 2.22 -1.89 6.13
N PHE A 172 2.20 -3.18 6.45
CA PHE A 172 2.68 -4.28 5.62
C PHE A 172 1.50 -5.17 5.23
N ASP A 173 1.08 -5.09 3.97
CA ASP A 173 -0.15 -5.78 3.52
C ASP A 173 -0.01 -7.30 3.55
N ASN A 174 1.15 -7.83 3.18
CA ASN A 174 1.36 -9.27 2.98
C ASN A 174 2.28 -9.94 4.03
N TYR A 175 2.65 -9.25 5.10
CA TYR A 175 3.53 -9.81 6.14
C TYR A 175 2.93 -11.07 6.75
N GLU A 176 3.65 -12.20 6.68
CA GLU A 176 3.23 -13.54 7.12
C GLU A 176 1.87 -13.97 6.56
N GLY A 177 1.44 -13.39 5.45
CA GLY A 177 0.16 -13.67 4.84
C GLY A 177 0.28 -14.58 3.62
N VAL A 178 -0.85 -15.21 3.29
CA VAL A 178 -1.04 -15.89 2.01
C VAL A 178 -1.67 -14.89 1.06
N GLY A 179 -1.03 -14.63 -0.08
CA GLY A 179 -1.59 -13.73 -1.09
C GLY A 179 -2.83 -14.29 -1.76
N THR A 180 -3.49 -13.47 -2.56
CA THR A 180 -4.61 -13.91 -3.39
C THR A 180 -4.18 -15.11 -4.25
N GLY A 181 -4.95 -16.20 -4.19
CA GLY A 181 -4.59 -17.45 -4.86
C GLY A 181 -3.67 -18.38 -4.06
N GLY A 182 -3.51 -18.17 -2.76
CA GLY A 182 -2.76 -19.06 -1.88
C GLY A 182 -1.23 -18.89 -1.94
N THR A 183 -0.74 -17.78 -2.46
CA THR A 183 0.70 -17.51 -2.56
C THR A 183 1.24 -16.86 -1.29
N PHE A 184 2.24 -17.48 -0.67
CA PHE A 184 2.94 -16.96 0.50
C PHE A 184 4.16 -16.13 0.08
N TYR A 185 4.22 -14.86 0.48
CA TYR A 185 5.30 -13.93 0.15
C TYR A 185 6.48 -14.02 1.14
N LYS A 186 7.15 -15.18 1.17
CA LYS A 186 8.26 -15.42 2.11
C LYS A 186 9.41 -14.42 1.95
N GLY A 187 9.77 -14.10 0.73
CA GLY A 187 10.87 -13.17 0.46
C GLY A 187 10.61 -11.76 0.98
N GLU A 188 9.38 -11.28 0.84
CA GLU A 188 8.94 -10.01 1.41
C GLU A 188 8.99 -10.05 2.95
N THR A 189 8.40 -11.08 3.57
CA THR A 189 8.41 -11.27 5.02
C THR A 189 9.83 -11.32 5.58
N ASP A 190 10.74 -12.08 4.97
CA ASP A 190 12.14 -12.17 5.39
C ASP A 190 12.87 -10.81 5.25
N THR A 191 12.53 -10.04 4.22
CA THR A 191 13.08 -8.69 4.01
C THR A 191 12.60 -7.72 5.08
N ILE A 192 11.31 -7.75 5.40
CA ILE A 192 10.72 -6.95 6.48
C ILE A 192 11.39 -7.34 7.82
N ASN A 193 11.52 -8.63 8.13
CA ASN A 193 12.13 -9.09 9.37
C ASN A 193 13.59 -8.62 9.55
N ARG A 194 14.39 -8.68 8.48
CA ARG A 194 15.77 -8.15 8.51
C ARG A 194 15.77 -6.64 8.76
N PHE A 195 14.88 -5.92 8.10
CA PHE A 195 14.74 -4.48 8.29
C PHE A 195 14.31 -4.13 9.72
N LEU A 196 13.32 -4.81 10.28
CA LEU A 196 12.84 -4.60 11.64
C LEU A 196 13.92 -4.81 12.71
N LYS A 197 14.77 -5.84 12.54
CA LYS A 197 15.95 -6.04 13.41
C LYS A 197 16.89 -4.84 13.35
N LYS A 198 17.18 -4.32 12.16
CA LYS A 198 18.04 -3.14 11.96
C LYS A 198 17.53 -1.89 12.67
N VAL A 199 16.22 -1.65 12.65
CA VAL A 199 15.60 -0.44 13.22
C VAL A 199 15.05 -0.66 14.64
N ASN A 200 15.27 -1.85 15.22
CA ASN A 200 14.79 -2.24 16.55
C ASN A 200 13.28 -1.99 16.75
N LYS A 201 12.47 -2.48 15.80
CA LYS A 201 11.01 -2.39 15.84
C LYS A 201 10.39 -3.78 15.84
N LYS A 202 9.21 -3.88 16.45
CA LYS A 202 8.41 -5.12 16.49
C LYS A 202 7.12 -4.93 15.72
N ILE A 203 6.68 -5.99 15.05
CA ILE A 203 5.38 -6.05 14.36
C ILE A 203 4.25 -5.96 15.39
N ILE A 204 3.24 -5.21 15.03
CA ILE A 204 1.96 -5.12 15.73
C ILE A 204 0.89 -5.69 14.80
N LYS A 205 0.07 -6.59 15.33
CA LYS A 205 -1.07 -7.19 14.63
C LYS A 205 -2.37 -6.77 15.30
N PHE A 206 -3.45 -6.71 14.53
CA PHE A 206 -4.77 -6.49 15.10
C PHE A 206 -5.34 -7.81 15.67
N PRO A 207 -6.08 -7.76 16.79
CA PRO A 207 -6.55 -8.99 17.45
C PRO A 207 -7.60 -9.77 16.65
N PHE A 208 -8.24 -9.13 15.68
CA PHE A 208 -9.31 -9.73 14.89
C PHE A 208 -8.86 -10.27 13.52
N PHE A 209 -7.62 -9.95 13.10
CA PHE A 209 -7.06 -10.50 11.85
C PHE A 209 -5.54 -10.34 11.78
N ASN A 210 -4.85 -11.30 11.14
CA ASN A 210 -3.38 -11.37 11.14
C ASN A 210 -2.71 -10.39 10.16
N ARG A 211 -3.44 -9.86 9.18
CA ARG A 211 -2.89 -8.96 8.15
C ARG A 211 -3.94 -7.96 7.64
N PRO A 212 -3.54 -6.76 7.23
CA PRO A 212 -2.18 -6.21 7.29
C PRO A 212 -1.64 -6.08 8.72
N SER A 213 -0.31 -6.13 8.84
CA SER A 213 0.41 -5.87 10.09
C SER A 213 1.11 -4.51 10.01
N TYR A 214 1.53 -3.92 11.13
CA TYR A 214 2.14 -2.59 11.10
C TYR A 214 3.23 -2.40 12.15
N ILE A 215 3.96 -1.30 11.99
CA ILE A 215 4.82 -0.74 13.03
C ILE A 215 4.53 0.75 13.22
N VAL A 216 4.88 1.26 14.40
CA VAL A 216 4.91 2.70 14.69
C VAL A 216 6.37 3.17 14.71
N LYS A 217 6.69 4.26 13.99
CA LYS A 217 8.02 4.85 13.98
C LYS A 217 8.35 5.61 15.26
#